data_0ef7278ee4c2c07141511dbc5279c584
#
_entry.id   0ef7278ee4c2c07141511dbc5279c584
#
_cell.length_a   1.000
_cell.length_b   1.000
_cell.length_c   1.000
_cell.angle_alpha   90.00
_cell.angle_beta   90.00
_cell.angle_gamma   90.00
#
_symmetry.space_group_name_H-M   'P 1'
#
loop_
_entity.id
_entity.type
_entity.pdbx_description
1 polymer ?
#
loop_
_entity_poly.entity_id
_entity_poly.type
_entity_poly.pdbx_seq_one_letter_code
_entity_poly.pdbx_strand_id
1 'polypeptide(L)'
;KLAGERLYGQARSYEGTLKNKKVFCSDCTFDASINPVAYEDGEAVFIDTEYDTWNMDPAALEKAFEIYPEVKLVVLAHLYGTPGKMQEIKEICDRHGALIVEDAAESLGAKYLINGEWKETGSLGDYNCISFNGNKIITGSSGGMFLTDSEEDYEKVKKWSTQSRENAPW
;
A
#
# COMPACT_ATOMS: atom_id res chain seq x y z
N LYS A 1 3.76 6.24 6.31
CA LYS A 1 4.05 6.50 7.73
C LYS A 1 3.68 5.31 8.62
N LEU A 2 2.41 4.90 8.70
CA LEU A 2 1.96 3.84 9.61
C LEU A 2 2.73 2.53 9.42
N ALA A 3 2.90 2.04 8.18
CA ALA A 3 3.69 0.86 7.87
C ALA A 3 5.16 1.00 8.34
N GLY A 4 5.75 2.17 8.13
CA GLY A 4 7.10 2.45 8.60
C GLY A 4 7.21 2.42 10.12
N GLU A 5 6.25 3.01 10.84
CA GLU A 5 6.22 2.94 12.31
C GLU A 5 6.05 1.50 12.83
N ARG A 6 5.22 0.69 12.17
CA ARG A 6 5.04 -0.73 12.53
C ARG A 6 6.30 -1.55 12.31
N LEU A 7 7.02 -1.31 11.22
CA LEU A 7 8.23 -2.07 10.87
C LEU A 7 9.48 -1.61 11.62
N TYR A 8 9.62 -0.31 11.82
CA TYR A 8 10.90 0.30 12.25
C TYR A 8 10.78 1.18 13.49
N GLY A 9 9.58 1.30 14.06
CA GLY A 9 9.31 2.16 15.21
C GLY A 9 9.06 3.63 14.83
N GLN A 10 8.72 4.43 15.83
CA GLN A 10 8.45 5.87 15.63
C GLN A 10 9.73 6.61 15.25
N ALA A 11 9.62 7.43 14.19
CA ALA A 11 10.69 8.34 13.82
C ALA A 11 10.72 9.56 14.76
N ARG A 12 11.87 10.22 14.81
CA ARG A 12 11.98 11.53 15.46
C ARG A 12 11.13 12.55 14.70
N SER A 13 10.68 13.61 15.37
CA SER A 13 9.64 14.52 14.92
C SER A 13 9.79 15.15 13.53
N TYR A 14 10.95 15.13 12.92
CA TYR A 14 11.23 15.72 11.60
C TYR A 14 11.86 14.71 10.62
N GLU A 15 11.95 13.44 11.00
CA GLU A 15 12.48 12.36 10.14
C GLU A 15 11.33 11.47 9.67
N GLY A 16 11.41 10.98 8.45
CA GLY A 16 10.49 9.98 7.94
C GLY A 16 10.73 8.61 8.57
N THR A 17 9.66 7.83 8.69
CA THR A 17 9.70 6.49 9.28
C THR A 17 10.43 5.47 8.40
N LEU A 18 10.68 5.81 7.14
CA LEU A 18 11.36 4.99 6.14
C LEU A 18 12.79 5.47 5.85
N LYS A 19 13.34 6.36 6.67
CA LYS A 19 14.69 6.90 6.47
C LYS A 19 15.73 5.78 6.33
N ASN A 20 16.48 5.81 5.24
CA ASN A 20 17.47 4.79 4.86
C ASN A 20 16.86 3.38 4.64
N LYS A 21 15.59 3.28 4.33
CA LYS A 21 14.91 2.02 4.00
C LYS A 21 14.51 1.99 2.54
N LYS A 22 14.69 0.83 1.91
CA LYS A 22 14.15 0.56 0.58
C LYS A 22 12.72 0.03 0.69
N VAL A 23 11.89 0.40 -0.29
CA VAL A 23 10.50 -0.03 -0.43
C VAL A 23 10.29 -0.49 -1.86
N PHE A 24 9.74 -1.68 -2.06
CA PHE A 24 9.35 -2.13 -3.39
C PHE A 24 8.05 -1.46 -3.81
N CYS A 25 8.03 -0.90 -5.00
CA CYS A 25 6.92 -0.11 -5.52
C CYS A 25 6.56 -0.54 -6.94
N SER A 26 5.28 -0.51 -7.29
CA SER A 26 4.86 -0.66 -8.69
C SER A 26 5.54 0.40 -9.56
N ASP A 27 6.09 -0.01 -10.70
CA ASP A 27 6.67 0.90 -11.69
C ASP A 27 5.58 1.62 -12.48
N CYS A 28 4.54 0.90 -12.90
CA CYS A 28 3.40 1.48 -13.61
C CYS A 28 2.28 1.82 -12.63
N THR A 29 2.22 3.08 -12.19
CA THR A 29 1.18 3.59 -11.30
C THR A 29 1.12 5.11 -11.34
N PHE A 30 0.06 5.70 -10.78
CA PHE A 30 0.02 7.13 -10.50
C PHE A 30 0.99 7.47 -9.36
N ASP A 31 1.62 8.62 -9.44
CA ASP A 31 2.69 9.04 -8.51
C ASP A 31 2.26 9.09 -7.04
N ALA A 32 0.96 9.27 -6.78
CA ALA A 32 0.43 9.28 -5.41
C ALA A 32 0.64 7.96 -4.65
N SER A 33 0.81 6.82 -5.34
CA SER A 33 1.17 5.55 -4.70
C SER A 33 2.59 5.60 -4.12
N ILE A 34 3.50 6.33 -4.76
CA ILE A 34 4.94 6.31 -4.47
C ILE A 34 5.41 7.52 -3.66
N ASN A 35 4.84 8.69 -3.91
CA ASN A 35 5.20 9.93 -3.21
C ASN A 35 5.25 9.80 -1.69
N PRO A 36 4.32 9.06 -1.02
CA PRO A 36 4.38 8.84 0.43
C PRO A 36 5.65 8.11 0.91
N VAL A 37 6.29 7.30 0.06
CA VAL A 37 7.57 6.66 0.38
C VAL A 37 8.66 7.73 0.49
N ALA A 38 8.71 8.65 -0.49
CA ALA A 38 9.66 9.77 -0.47
C ALA A 38 9.39 10.75 0.68
N TYR A 39 8.11 11.03 1.01
CA TYR A 39 7.76 11.90 2.13
C TYR A 39 8.17 11.33 3.50
N GLU A 40 8.32 10.02 3.58
CA GLU A 40 8.82 9.33 4.76
C GLU A 40 10.33 9.02 4.68
N ASP A 41 11.08 9.73 3.82
CA ASP A 41 12.52 9.59 3.59
C ASP A 41 12.95 8.19 3.08
N GLY A 42 12.03 7.42 2.49
CA GLY A 42 12.30 6.10 1.92
C GLY A 42 12.86 6.16 0.51
N GLU A 43 13.53 5.09 0.09
CA GLU A 43 14.03 4.87 -1.26
C GLU A 43 13.11 3.89 -2.00
N ALA A 44 12.44 4.34 -3.06
CA ALA A 44 11.63 3.46 -3.90
C ALA A 44 12.53 2.60 -4.80
N VAL A 45 12.29 1.30 -4.80
CA VAL A 45 12.84 0.34 -5.76
C VAL A 45 11.68 -0.14 -6.61
N PHE A 46 11.68 0.20 -7.89
CA PHE A 46 10.60 -0.09 -8.80
C PHE A 46 10.62 -1.54 -9.26
N ILE A 47 9.45 -2.17 -9.21
CA ILE A 47 9.23 -3.54 -9.68
C ILE A 47 8.44 -3.46 -10.97
N ASP A 48 8.96 -4.08 -12.00
CA ASP A 48 8.40 -4.07 -13.35
C ASP A 48 7.00 -4.69 -13.40
N THR A 49 6.28 -4.43 -14.48
CA THR A 49 4.93 -4.93 -14.72
C THR A 49 4.96 -6.23 -15.53
N GLU A 50 3.92 -7.07 -15.36
CA GLU A 50 3.70 -8.23 -16.20
C GLU A 50 2.66 -7.91 -17.30
N TYR A 51 2.66 -8.70 -18.38
CA TYR A 51 1.93 -8.37 -19.62
C TYR A 51 0.41 -8.59 -19.55
N ASP A 52 -0.08 -9.44 -18.64
CA ASP A 52 -1.51 -9.78 -18.62
C ASP A 52 -2.37 -8.66 -18.00
N THR A 53 -1.89 -8.08 -16.90
CA THR A 53 -2.65 -7.08 -16.13
C THR A 53 -2.01 -5.70 -16.14
N TRP A 54 -0.75 -5.57 -16.55
CA TRP A 54 0.07 -4.34 -16.45
C TRP A 54 0.29 -3.87 -15.03
N ASN A 55 0.12 -4.78 -14.07
CA ASN A 55 0.46 -4.54 -12.66
C ASN A 55 1.76 -5.23 -12.29
N MET A 56 2.19 -5.07 -11.04
CA MET A 56 3.46 -5.60 -10.52
C MET A 56 3.66 -7.08 -10.87
N ASP A 57 4.80 -7.40 -11.47
CA ASP A 57 5.17 -8.77 -11.82
C ASP A 57 5.64 -9.54 -10.57
N PRO A 58 4.95 -10.64 -10.20
CA PRO A 58 5.39 -11.49 -9.08
C PRO A 58 6.81 -12.05 -9.26
N ALA A 59 7.20 -12.38 -10.49
CA ALA A 59 8.54 -12.92 -10.75
C ALA A 59 9.63 -11.85 -10.57
N ALA A 60 9.37 -10.62 -10.99
CA ALA A 60 10.26 -9.49 -10.74
C ALA A 60 10.34 -9.15 -9.25
N LEU A 61 9.22 -9.24 -8.52
CA LEU A 61 9.17 -9.04 -7.06
C LEU A 61 10.00 -10.09 -6.32
N GLU A 62 9.87 -11.39 -6.66
CA GLU A 62 10.69 -12.45 -6.05
C GLU A 62 12.17 -12.19 -6.27
N LYS A 63 12.56 -11.85 -7.51
CA LYS A 63 13.95 -11.53 -7.84
C LYS A 63 14.46 -10.28 -7.09
N ALA A 64 13.59 -9.29 -6.87
CA ALA A 64 13.95 -8.11 -6.08
C ALA A 64 14.26 -8.47 -4.64
N PHE A 65 13.53 -9.40 -4.02
CA PHE A 65 13.83 -9.90 -2.69
C PHE A 65 15.14 -10.69 -2.62
N GLU A 66 15.55 -11.37 -3.70
CA GLU A 66 16.89 -11.99 -3.76
C GLU A 66 18.01 -10.94 -3.72
N ILE A 67 17.79 -9.77 -4.35
CA ILE A 67 18.76 -8.67 -4.42
C ILE A 67 18.76 -7.82 -3.14
N TYR A 68 17.58 -7.59 -2.58
CA TYR A 68 17.35 -6.72 -1.41
C TYR A 68 16.54 -7.45 -0.32
N PRO A 69 17.14 -8.47 0.34
CA PRO A 69 16.42 -9.31 1.31
C PRO A 69 15.99 -8.56 2.59
N GLU A 70 16.54 -7.37 2.81
CA GLU A 70 16.21 -6.50 3.93
C GLU A 70 14.89 -5.74 3.75
N VAL A 71 14.33 -5.68 2.53
CA VAL A 71 13.09 -4.95 2.26
C VAL A 71 11.91 -5.64 2.96
N LYS A 72 11.09 -4.83 3.63
CA LYS A 72 9.94 -5.29 4.42
C LYS A 72 8.64 -4.56 4.10
N LEU A 73 8.63 -3.75 3.04
CA LEU A 73 7.45 -3.01 2.61
C LEU A 73 7.31 -3.05 1.09
N VAL A 74 6.13 -3.43 0.64
CA VAL A 74 5.73 -3.43 -0.76
C VAL A 74 4.53 -2.49 -0.90
N VAL A 75 4.59 -1.56 -1.85
CA VAL A 75 3.48 -0.69 -2.24
C VAL A 75 3.10 -1.05 -3.66
N LEU A 76 1.90 -1.56 -3.84
CA LEU A 76 1.39 -1.93 -5.16
C LEU A 76 0.08 -1.22 -5.47
N ALA A 77 -0.19 -1.03 -6.76
CA ALA A 77 -1.45 -0.47 -7.24
C ALA A 77 -2.16 -1.47 -8.16
N HIS A 78 -3.47 -1.32 -8.27
CA HIS A 78 -4.32 -2.01 -9.25
C HIS A 78 -4.72 -1.02 -10.34
N LEU A 79 -3.89 -0.96 -11.39
CA LEU A 79 -3.97 0.07 -12.43
C LEU A 79 -5.26 -0.07 -13.25
N TYR A 80 -5.96 1.06 -13.44
CA TYR A 80 -7.17 1.20 -14.27
C TYR A 80 -8.27 0.16 -13.98
N GLY A 81 -8.38 -0.30 -12.74
CA GLY A 81 -9.42 -1.24 -12.32
C GLY A 81 -9.09 -2.70 -12.59
N THR A 82 -7.90 -3.00 -13.12
CA THR A 82 -7.45 -4.37 -13.32
C THR A 82 -6.70 -4.85 -12.08
N PRO A 83 -7.17 -5.89 -11.37
CA PRO A 83 -6.44 -6.44 -10.24
C PRO A 83 -5.13 -7.09 -10.66
N GLY A 84 -4.05 -6.84 -9.92
CA GLY A 84 -2.79 -7.58 -10.09
C GLY A 84 -2.89 -9.04 -9.63
N LYS A 85 -1.83 -9.81 -9.87
CA LYS A 85 -1.71 -11.22 -9.45
C LYS A 85 -1.52 -11.32 -7.93
N MET A 86 -2.52 -10.91 -7.19
CA MET A 86 -2.45 -10.64 -5.75
C MET A 86 -2.20 -11.88 -4.91
N GLN A 87 -2.66 -13.05 -5.33
CA GLN A 87 -2.36 -14.30 -4.63
C GLN A 87 -0.85 -14.57 -4.62
N GLU A 88 -0.21 -14.52 -5.78
CA GLU A 88 1.23 -14.76 -5.93
C GLU A 88 2.05 -13.71 -5.16
N ILE A 89 1.68 -12.44 -5.30
CA ILE A 89 2.35 -11.34 -4.59
C ILE A 89 2.24 -11.51 -3.08
N LYS A 90 1.05 -11.85 -2.57
CA LYS A 90 0.82 -12.08 -1.14
C LYS A 90 1.67 -13.24 -0.61
N GLU A 91 1.71 -14.36 -1.32
CA GLU A 91 2.53 -15.51 -0.96
C GLU A 91 4.03 -15.17 -0.92
N ILE A 92 4.51 -14.35 -1.86
CA ILE A 92 5.90 -13.86 -1.87
C ILE A 92 6.15 -12.98 -0.65
N CYS A 93 5.31 -11.97 -0.41
CA CYS A 93 5.46 -11.06 0.71
C CYS A 93 5.44 -11.80 2.06
N ASP A 94 4.54 -12.77 2.22
CA ASP A 94 4.44 -13.59 3.44
C ASP A 94 5.73 -14.39 3.70
N ARG A 95 6.31 -15.00 2.66
CA ARG A 95 7.59 -15.73 2.78
C ARG A 95 8.74 -14.83 3.23
N HIS A 96 8.75 -13.59 2.78
CA HIS A 96 9.79 -12.61 3.11
C HIS A 96 9.46 -11.75 4.35
N GLY A 97 8.28 -11.95 4.96
CA GLY A 97 7.81 -11.18 6.10
C GLY A 97 7.67 -9.69 5.79
N ALA A 98 7.22 -9.37 4.59
CA ALA A 98 7.00 -8.01 4.13
C ALA A 98 5.52 -7.62 4.23
N LEU A 99 5.26 -6.38 4.66
CA LEU A 99 3.92 -5.79 4.66
C LEU A 99 3.55 -5.30 3.27
N ILE A 100 2.25 -5.32 2.97
CA ILE A 100 1.69 -4.81 1.73
C ILE A 100 0.84 -3.57 2.00
N VAL A 101 1.13 -2.50 1.28
CA VAL A 101 0.21 -1.38 1.08
C VAL A 101 -0.45 -1.55 -0.28
N GLU A 102 -1.74 -1.79 -0.29
CA GLU A 102 -2.54 -2.01 -1.49
C GLU A 102 -3.26 -0.72 -1.90
N ASP A 103 -2.85 -0.17 -3.02
CA ASP A 103 -3.51 1.00 -3.62
C ASP A 103 -4.62 0.54 -4.56
N ALA A 104 -5.84 0.55 -4.06
CA ALA A 104 -7.06 0.24 -4.79
C ALA A 104 -7.81 1.51 -5.25
N ALA A 105 -7.08 2.64 -5.40
CA ALA A 105 -7.67 3.92 -5.77
C ALA A 105 -8.38 3.91 -7.14
N GLU A 106 -8.06 2.96 -8.01
CA GLU A 106 -8.64 2.81 -9.35
C GLU A 106 -9.45 1.53 -9.53
N SER A 107 -9.59 0.70 -8.50
CA SER A 107 -10.14 -0.66 -8.63
C SER A 107 -11.32 -0.96 -7.72
N LEU A 108 -11.99 0.06 -7.18
CA LEU A 108 -13.16 -0.13 -6.32
C LEU A 108 -14.22 -1.00 -7.01
N GLY A 109 -14.60 -2.12 -6.37
CA GLY A 109 -15.57 -3.10 -6.88
C GLY A 109 -14.96 -4.18 -7.78
N ALA A 110 -13.68 -4.07 -8.16
CA ALA A 110 -12.97 -5.15 -8.81
C ALA A 110 -12.62 -6.26 -7.80
N LYS A 111 -12.37 -7.47 -8.31
CA LYS A 111 -12.10 -8.65 -7.48
C LYS A 111 -10.94 -9.45 -8.04
N TYR A 112 -10.21 -10.09 -7.14
CA TYR A 112 -9.22 -11.12 -7.47
C TYR A 112 -9.62 -12.45 -6.84
N LEU A 113 -9.15 -13.54 -7.43
CA LEU A 113 -9.40 -14.90 -6.96
C LEU A 113 -8.25 -15.33 -6.03
N ILE A 114 -8.55 -15.64 -4.78
CA ILE A 114 -7.60 -16.07 -3.76
C ILE A 114 -8.05 -17.43 -3.21
N ASN A 115 -7.25 -18.47 -3.43
CA ASN A 115 -7.55 -19.83 -2.98
C ASN A 115 -8.97 -20.30 -3.35
N GLY A 116 -9.46 -19.91 -4.53
CA GLY A 116 -10.79 -20.26 -5.03
C GLY A 116 -11.92 -19.36 -4.53
N GLU A 117 -11.64 -18.34 -3.74
CA GLU A 117 -12.61 -17.35 -3.26
C GLU A 117 -12.38 -15.97 -3.89
N TRP A 118 -13.47 -15.32 -4.32
CA TRP A 118 -13.42 -13.96 -4.80
C TRP A 118 -13.33 -12.97 -3.62
N LYS A 119 -12.30 -12.13 -3.65
CA LYS A 119 -12.08 -11.05 -2.68
C LYS A 119 -12.10 -9.70 -3.41
N GLU A 120 -12.61 -8.67 -2.76
CA GLU A 120 -12.58 -7.31 -3.27
C GLU A 120 -11.16 -6.75 -3.26
N THR A 121 -10.79 -5.96 -4.26
CA THR A 121 -9.55 -5.15 -4.20
C THR A 121 -9.59 -4.19 -3.01
N GLY A 122 -8.47 -3.95 -2.39
CA GLY A 122 -8.39 -3.18 -1.14
C GLY A 122 -8.70 -3.98 0.13
N SER A 123 -8.60 -5.33 0.07
CA SER A 123 -8.91 -6.19 1.22
C SER A 123 -7.83 -7.20 1.60
N LEU A 124 -6.70 -7.24 0.89
CA LEU A 124 -5.63 -8.20 1.15
C LEU A 124 -4.32 -7.59 1.63
N GLY A 125 -4.10 -6.32 1.38
CA GLY A 125 -2.96 -5.62 1.97
C GLY A 125 -3.09 -5.49 3.48
N ASP A 126 -1.98 -5.35 4.17
CA ASP A 126 -1.98 -4.97 5.60
C ASP A 126 -2.61 -3.59 5.79
N TYR A 127 -2.43 -2.72 4.79
CA TYR A 127 -3.01 -1.39 4.70
C TYR A 127 -3.53 -1.17 3.29
N ASN A 128 -4.75 -0.67 3.17
CA ASN A 128 -5.40 -0.53 1.88
C ASN A 128 -5.98 0.87 1.72
N CYS A 129 -5.99 1.38 0.49
CA CYS A 129 -6.45 2.71 0.17
C CYS A 129 -7.47 2.70 -0.98
N ILE A 130 -8.56 3.44 -0.83
CA ILE A 130 -9.54 3.72 -1.87
C ILE A 130 -9.62 5.23 -2.06
N SER A 131 -9.78 5.68 -3.30
CA SER A 131 -9.92 7.10 -3.64
C SER A 131 -11.33 7.43 -4.11
N PHE A 132 -11.82 8.58 -3.67
CA PHE A 132 -13.07 9.21 -4.13
C PHE A 132 -12.79 10.54 -4.86
N ASN A 133 -11.59 10.69 -5.43
CA ASN A 133 -11.24 11.86 -6.23
C ASN A 133 -12.16 12.00 -7.45
N GLY A 134 -12.20 13.19 -8.07
CA GLY A 134 -13.13 13.55 -9.13
C GLY A 134 -13.17 12.64 -10.37
N ASN A 135 -12.05 11.94 -10.65
CA ASN A 135 -11.88 11.05 -11.80
C ASN A 135 -12.05 9.56 -11.47
N LYS A 136 -12.44 9.20 -10.24
CA LYS A 136 -12.52 7.80 -9.81
C LYS A 136 -13.88 7.18 -10.11
N ILE A 137 -13.98 5.84 -9.99
CA ILE A 137 -15.19 5.03 -10.27
C ILE A 137 -16.41 5.55 -9.49
N ILE A 138 -16.20 5.85 -8.20
CA ILE A 138 -17.17 6.60 -7.38
C ILE A 138 -16.44 7.82 -6.85
N THR A 139 -17.05 9.00 -7.01
CA THR A 139 -16.43 10.26 -6.62
C THR A 139 -17.25 11.04 -5.60
N GLY A 140 -16.56 11.66 -4.66
CA GLY A 140 -17.04 12.74 -3.80
C GLY A 140 -16.37 14.08 -4.13
N SER A 141 -15.81 14.23 -5.35
CA SER A 141 -14.92 15.31 -5.81
C SER A 141 -13.52 15.25 -5.16
N SER A 142 -13.43 14.81 -3.93
CA SER A 142 -12.19 14.51 -3.19
C SER A 142 -12.48 13.49 -2.10
N GLY A 143 -11.44 13.10 -1.35
CA GLY A 143 -11.55 12.14 -0.27
C GLY A 143 -11.06 10.75 -0.64
N GLY A 144 -11.08 9.87 0.35
CA GLY A 144 -10.68 8.47 0.22
C GLY A 144 -11.00 7.70 1.49
N MET A 145 -10.69 6.42 1.47
CA MET A 145 -10.78 5.55 2.64
C MET A 145 -9.46 4.84 2.87
N PHE A 146 -9.13 4.70 4.12
CA PHE A 146 -8.11 3.78 4.62
C PHE A 146 -8.81 2.56 5.20
N LEU A 147 -8.35 1.36 4.83
CA LEU A 147 -8.91 0.10 5.25
C LEU A 147 -7.82 -0.75 5.92
N THR A 148 -8.14 -1.32 7.06
CA THR A 148 -7.26 -2.20 7.84
C THR A 148 -8.09 -3.08 8.76
N ASP A 149 -7.58 -4.26 9.11
CA ASP A 149 -8.18 -5.15 10.11
C ASP A 149 -7.71 -4.83 11.55
N SER A 150 -6.80 -3.85 11.69
CA SER A 150 -6.27 -3.41 12.99
C SER A 150 -7.06 -2.21 13.53
N GLU A 151 -7.80 -2.40 14.62
CA GLU A 151 -8.51 -1.31 15.31
C GLU A 151 -7.55 -0.23 15.83
N GLU A 152 -6.38 -0.63 16.34
CA GLU A 152 -5.34 0.31 16.80
C GLU A 152 -4.87 1.21 15.66
N ASP A 153 -4.57 0.63 14.50
CA ASP A 153 -4.11 1.35 13.31
C ASP A 153 -5.22 2.26 12.75
N TYR A 154 -6.47 1.79 12.77
CA TYR A 154 -7.63 2.61 12.39
C TYR A 154 -7.76 3.85 13.27
N GLU A 155 -7.75 3.71 14.59
CA GLU A 155 -7.88 4.83 15.52
C GLU A 155 -6.72 5.83 15.36
N LYS A 156 -5.51 5.33 15.13
CA LYS A 156 -4.33 6.15 14.89
C LYS A 156 -4.44 6.97 13.60
N VAL A 157 -4.82 6.33 12.49
CA VAL A 157 -5.03 7.02 11.21
C VAL A 157 -6.20 8.00 11.29
N LYS A 158 -7.29 7.62 11.94
CA LYS A 158 -8.43 8.50 12.17
C LYS A 158 -8.03 9.75 12.94
N LYS A 159 -7.25 9.61 14.02
CA LYS A 159 -6.71 10.77 14.75
C LYS A 159 -5.88 11.67 13.84
N TRP A 160 -4.97 11.10 13.04
CA TRP A 160 -4.13 11.90 12.13
C TRP A 160 -4.94 12.62 11.06
N SER A 161 -5.92 11.95 10.45
CA SER A 161 -6.78 12.52 9.40
C SER A 161 -7.70 13.63 9.89
N THR A 162 -7.97 13.68 11.21
CA THR A 162 -8.80 14.69 11.86
C THR A 162 -7.98 15.74 12.62
N GLN A 163 -6.84 16.14 12.06
CA GLN A 163 -5.95 17.19 12.58
C GLN A 163 -5.23 16.80 13.89
N SER A 164 -5.16 15.53 14.24
CA SER A 164 -4.55 15.05 15.49
C SER A 164 -5.10 15.71 16.75
N ARG A 165 -6.37 16.09 16.73
CA ARG A 165 -7.02 16.74 17.89
C ARG A 165 -7.09 15.77 19.07
N GLU A 166 -6.78 16.29 20.26
CA GLU A 166 -7.09 15.60 21.51
C GLU A 166 -8.58 15.76 21.83
N ASN A 167 -9.17 14.75 22.45
CA ASN A 167 -10.55 14.85 22.95
C ASN A 167 -10.60 15.90 24.05
N ALA A 168 -11.45 16.89 23.87
CA ALA A 168 -11.67 17.88 24.92
C ALA A 168 -12.36 17.24 26.13
N PRO A 169 -12.00 17.61 27.35
CA PRO A 169 -12.54 16.97 28.57
C PRO A 169 -13.97 17.40 28.93
N TRP A 170 -14.69 18.08 28.06
CA TRP A 170 -16.08 18.50 28.21
C TRP A 170 -17.02 17.84 27.20
#